data_6c753c42c6d3bf39421b352f8388b7d0
#
_entry.id   6c753c42c6d3bf39421b352f8388b7d0
#
_cell.length_a   1.000
_cell.length_b   1.000
_cell.length_c   1.000
_cell.angle_alpha   90.00
_cell.angle_beta   90.00
_cell.angle_gamma   90.00
#
_symmetry.space_group_name_H-M   'P 1'
#
loop_
_entity.id
_entity.type
_entity.pdbx_description
1 polymer ?
#
loop_
_entity_poly.entity_id
_entity_poly.type
_entity_poly.pdbx_seq_one_letter_code
_entity_poly.pdbx_strand_id
1 'polypeptide(L)'
;DIQLTQSPSSLAVSAGENVTMSCKSSQSVLYSANHKNYLAWYQQKPGQSPKLLIYWASTRESGVPDRFTGSGSGTDFTLTISRVQVEDLAIYYCHQYLSSWTGGGTKLEIK
;
A
#
# COMPACT_ATOMS: atom_id res chain seq x y z
N ASP A 1 13.82 0.77 -15.34
CA ASP A 1 13.16 1.13 -14.07
C ASP A 1 12.17 0.06 -13.66
N ILE A 2 12.01 -0.09 -12.35
CA ILE A 2 11.03 -1.01 -11.79
C ILE A 2 9.71 -0.25 -11.63
N GLN A 3 8.73 -0.58 -12.46
CA GLN A 3 7.44 0.10 -12.45
C GLN A 3 6.43 -0.64 -11.59
N LEU A 4 5.51 0.08 -10.98
CA LEU A 4 4.47 -0.46 -10.12
C LEU A 4 3.10 -0.16 -10.71
N THR A 5 2.25 -1.19 -10.76
CA THR A 5 0.87 -1.06 -11.23
C THR A 5 -0.06 -1.37 -10.07
N GLN A 6 -0.91 -0.41 -9.73
CA GLN A 6 -1.87 -0.58 -8.64
C GLN A 6 -3.27 -0.81 -9.18
N SER A 7 -4.02 -1.66 -8.50
CA SER A 7 -5.41 -1.95 -8.84
C SER A 7 -6.22 -2.24 -7.58
N PRO A 8 -7.49 -1.87 -7.57
CA PRO A 8 -8.15 -1.05 -8.58
C PRO A 8 -7.67 0.40 -8.51
N SER A 9 -8.03 1.23 -9.48
CA SER A 9 -7.68 2.66 -9.44
C SER A 9 -8.51 3.38 -8.37
N SER A 10 -9.72 2.91 -8.11
CA SER A 10 -10.56 3.42 -7.03
C SER A 10 -11.55 2.36 -6.58
N LEU A 11 -12.02 2.48 -5.34
CA LEU A 11 -13.10 1.62 -4.84
C LEU A 11 -13.88 2.38 -3.76
N ALA A 12 -15.17 2.07 -3.66
CA ALA A 12 -16.05 2.66 -2.66
C ALA A 12 -16.62 1.54 -1.80
N VAL A 13 -16.52 1.68 -0.49
CA VAL A 13 -16.98 0.66 0.46
C VAL A 13 -17.73 1.33 1.60
N SER A 14 -18.48 0.53 2.34
CA SER A 14 -19.18 0.99 3.55
C SER A 14 -18.27 0.78 4.75
N ALA A 15 -18.41 1.65 5.75
CA ALA A 15 -17.68 1.51 7.01
C ALA A 15 -17.91 0.11 7.59
N GLY A 16 -16.86 -0.50 8.11
CA GLY A 16 -16.90 -1.84 8.69
C GLY A 16 -16.53 -2.95 7.71
N GLU A 17 -16.51 -2.68 6.41
CA GLU A 17 -16.09 -3.66 5.42
C GLU A 17 -14.57 -3.82 5.39
N ASN A 18 -14.13 -4.93 4.82
CA ASN A 18 -12.71 -5.16 4.56
C ASN A 18 -12.38 -4.81 3.12
N VAL A 19 -11.21 -4.21 2.89
CA VAL A 19 -10.76 -3.92 1.53
C VAL A 19 -9.39 -4.51 1.30
N THR A 20 -9.14 -4.86 0.03
CA THR A 20 -7.86 -5.37 -0.42
C THR A 20 -7.48 -4.63 -1.70
N MET A 21 -6.26 -4.13 -1.74
CA MET A 21 -5.75 -3.46 -2.93
C MET A 21 -4.41 -4.05 -3.32
N SER A 22 -4.11 -4.02 -4.61
CA SER A 22 -2.99 -4.73 -5.20
C SER A 22 -1.93 -3.78 -5.73
N CYS A 23 -0.69 -4.21 -5.63
CA CYS A 23 0.47 -3.53 -6.22
C CYS A 23 1.33 -4.59 -6.89
N LYS A 24 1.53 -4.46 -8.20
CA LYS A 24 2.37 -5.38 -8.95
C LYS A 24 3.59 -4.67 -9.50
N SER A 25 4.74 -5.28 -9.31
CA SER A 25 6.02 -4.75 -9.78
C SER A 25 6.42 -5.40 -11.08
N SER A 26 6.99 -4.62 -12.00
CA SER A 26 7.49 -5.13 -13.27
C SER A 26 8.72 -6.04 -13.10
N GLN A 27 9.44 -5.88 -11.99
CA GLN A 27 10.57 -6.72 -11.62
C GLN A 27 10.53 -6.96 -10.12
N SER A 28 11.21 -8.01 -9.66
CA SER A 28 11.27 -8.33 -8.25
C SER A 28 11.90 -7.18 -7.45
N VAL A 29 11.29 -6.86 -6.32
CA VAL A 29 11.85 -5.89 -5.36
C VAL A 29 12.42 -6.60 -4.13
N LEU A 30 12.51 -7.93 -4.19
CA LEU A 30 13.17 -8.72 -3.16
C LEU A 30 14.67 -8.66 -3.38
N TYR A 31 15.38 -8.03 -2.43
CA TYR A 31 16.84 -7.89 -2.56
C TYR A 31 17.52 -9.15 -2.02
N SER A 32 18.36 -9.78 -2.85
CA SER A 32 18.93 -11.07 -2.51
C SER A 32 19.92 -11.00 -1.34
N ALA A 33 20.59 -9.87 -1.16
CA ALA A 33 21.62 -9.74 -0.12
C ALA A 33 21.04 -9.79 1.29
N ASN A 34 19.83 -9.28 1.52
CA ASN A 34 19.22 -9.24 2.86
C ASN A 34 17.84 -9.88 2.91
N HIS A 35 17.35 -10.41 1.80
CA HIS A 35 16.03 -11.05 1.69
C HIS A 35 14.87 -10.16 2.11
N LYS A 36 14.99 -8.85 1.86
CA LYS A 36 13.93 -7.88 2.17
C LYS A 36 13.29 -7.39 0.89
N ASN A 37 11.97 -7.22 0.93
CA ASN A 37 11.22 -6.60 -0.17
C ASN A 37 11.25 -5.10 0.01
N TYR A 38 11.82 -4.38 -0.95
CA TYR A 38 11.98 -2.93 -0.88
C TYR A 38 10.70 -2.24 -1.36
N LEU A 39 9.62 -2.50 -0.63
CA LEU A 39 8.31 -1.96 -0.95
C LEU A 39 7.65 -1.35 0.28
N ALA A 40 7.05 -0.19 0.09
CA ALA A 40 6.33 0.53 1.13
C ALA A 40 4.93 0.92 0.65
N TRP A 41 4.03 1.15 1.61
CA TRP A 41 2.70 1.68 1.36
C TRP A 41 2.54 3.01 2.08
N TYR A 42 1.96 3.98 1.39
CA TYR A 42 1.70 5.32 1.92
C TYR A 42 0.21 5.62 1.86
N GLN A 43 -0.26 6.39 2.84
CA GLN A 43 -1.64 6.88 2.89
C GLN A 43 -1.62 8.40 2.73
N GLN A 44 -2.36 8.91 1.76
CA GLN A 44 -2.50 10.36 1.57
C GLN A 44 -3.95 10.76 1.76
N LYS A 45 -4.25 11.36 2.89
CA LYS A 45 -5.58 11.88 3.18
C LYS A 45 -5.78 13.22 2.46
N PRO A 46 -7.05 13.61 2.18
CA PRO A 46 -7.30 14.86 1.48
C PRO A 46 -6.62 16.06 2.16
N GLY A 47 -5.93 16.86 1.36
CA GLY A 47 -5.24 18.04 1.84
C GLY A 47 -3.99 17.82 2.67
N GLN A 48 -3.53 16.57 2.79
CA GLN A 48 -2.37 16.22 3.60
C GLN A 48 -1.27 15.63 2.74
N SER A 49 -0.05 15.61 3.28
CA SER A 49 1.07 14.92 2.67
C SER A 49 0.96 13.41 2.88
N PRO A 50 1.54 12.59 1.99
CA PRO A 50 1.55 11.15 2.21
C PRO A 50 2.24 10.77 3.51
N LYS A 51 1.68 9.75 4.17
CA LYS A 51 2.18 9.23 5.44
C LYS A 51 2.55 7.78 5.25
N LEU A 52 3.74 7.39 5.75
CA LEU A 52 4.18 6.00 5.66
C LEU A 52 3.32 5.10 6.55
N LEU A 53 2.79 4.04 5.97
CA LEU A 53 2.02 3.03 6.71
C LEU A 53 2.83 1.76 6.94
N ILE A 54 3.43 1.23 5.87
CA ILE A 54 4.06 -0.09 5.84
C ILE A 54 5.39 0.04 5.11
N TYR A 55 6.42 -0.62 5.64
CA TYR A 55 7.70 -0.74 4.93
C TYR A 55 8.17 -2.20 4.98
N TRP A 56 9.17 -2.54 4.18
CA TRP A 56 9.61 -3.92 3.99
C TRP A 56 8.41 -4.83 3.67
N ALA A 57 7.46 -4.31 2.90
CA ALA A 57 6.25 -4.98 2.43
C ALA A 57 5.22 -5.33 3.53
N SER A 58 5.64 -5.61 4.76
CA SER A 58 4.73 -6.12 5.79
C SER A 58 4.94 -5.53 7.19
N THR A 59 5.92 -4.65 7.39
CA THR A 59 6.18 -4.06 8.70
C THR A 59 5.41 -2.76 8.85
N ARG A 60 4.57 -2.67 9.87
CA ARG A 60 3.80 -1.45 10.13
C ARG A 60 4.71 -0.39 10.77
N GLU A 61 4.55 0.85 10.30
CA GLU A 61 5.19 1.99 10.93
C GLU A 61 4.58 2.21 12.31
N SER A 62 5.38 2.77 13.22
CA SER A 62 4.93 3.08 14.57
C SER A 62 3.67 3.95 14.53
N GLY A 63 2.67 3.59 15.33
CA GLY A 63 1.41 4.33 15.41
C GLY A 63 0.35 3.90 14.40
N VAL A 64 0.69 3.03 13.45
CA VAL A 64 -0.28 2.53 12.47
C VAL A 64 -1.10 1.41 13.09
N PRO A 65 -2.45 1.47 13.03
CA PRO A 65 -3.30 0.43 13.60
C PRO A 65 -3.06 -0.93 12.94
N ASP A 66 -3.28 -2.02 13.70
CA ASP A 66 -3.06 -3.37 13.22
C ASP A 66 -4.10 -3.81 12.17
N ARG A 67 -5.15 -3.05 11.94
CA ARG A 67 -6.11 -3.34 10.86
C ARG A 67 -5.54 -3.08 9.47
N PHE A 68 -4.38 -2.42 9.38
CA PHE A 68 -3.62 -2.29 8.12
C PHE A 68 -2.60 -3.41 8.05
N THR A 69 -2.68 -4.23 7.00
CA THR A 69 -1.78 -5.37 6.83
C THR A 69 -1.20 -5.36 5.42
N GLY A 70 0.12 -5.35 5.33
CA GLY A 70 0.83 -5.52 4.06
C GLY A 70 1.29 -6.95 3.91
N SER A 71 1.22 -7.48 2.70
CA SER A 71 1.67 -8.85 2.40
C SER A 71 2.20 -8.94 0.98
N GLY A 72 2.81 -10.08 0.67
CA GLY A 72 3.35 -10.35 -0.64
C GLY A 72 4.87 -10.37 -0.66
N SER A 73 5.41 -10.77 -1.79
CA SER A 73 6.86 -10.85 -1.98
C SER A 73 7.19 -10.86 -3.47
N GLY A 74 8.38 -10.38 -3.81
CA GLY A 74 8.88 -10.40 -5.17
C GLY A 74 8.23 -9.34 -6.04
N THR A 75 7.13 -9.71 -6.73
CA THR A 75 6.44 -8.81 -7.67
C THR A 75 5.01 -8.52 -7.30
N ASP A 76 4.40 -9.30 -6.40
CA ASP A 76 2.96 -9.18 -6.09
C ASP A 76 2.78 -8.82 -4.63
N PHE A 77 2.12 -7.69 -4.38
CA PHE A 77 1.92 -7.17 -3.03
C PHE A 77 0.47 -6.75 -2.84
N THR A 78 0.04 -6.79 -1.59
CA THR A 78 -1.34 -6.50 -1.22
C THR A 78 -1.36 -5.67 0.06
N LEU A 79 -2.21 -4.64 0.09
CA LEU A 79 -2.57 -3.93 1.31
C LEU A 79 -4.01 -4.29 1.65
N THR A 80 -4.23 -4.76 2.87
CA THR A 80 -5.56 -5.09 3.37
C THR A 80 -5.90 -4.15 4.51
N ILE A 81 -7.10 -3.57 4.47
CA ILE A 81 -7.63 -2.75 5.56
C ILE A 81 -8.84 -3.49 6.09
N SER A 82 -8.76 -3.97 7.32
CA SER A 82 -9.87 -4.64 7.98
C SER A 82 -10.74 -3.62 8.70
N ARG A 83 -12.04 -3.81 8.64
CA ARG A 83 -13.00 -2.96 9.34
C ARG A 83 -12.75 -1.48 9.03
N VAL A 84 -12.85 -1.14 7.74
CA VAL A 84 -12.62 0.22 7.24
C VAL A 84 -13.42 1.24 8.03
N GLN A 85 -12.79 2.36 8.36
CA GLN A 85 -13.41 3.47 9.07
C GLN A 85 -13.46 4.69 8.17
N VAL A 86 -14.35 5.64 8.49
CA VAL A 86 -14.52 6.83 7.65
C VAL A 86 -13.22 7.65 7.54
N GLU A 87 -12.38 7.62 8.57
CA GLU A 87 -11.09 8.32 8.55
C GLU A 87 -10.07 7.66 7.64
N ASP A 88 -10.35 6.47 7.09
CA ASP A 88 -9.46 5.80 6.15
C ASP A 88 -9.61 6.30 4.72
N LEU A 89 -10.57 7.19 4.47
CA LEU A 89 -10.74 7.82 3.16
C LEU A 89 -9.42 8.50 2.77
N ALA A 90 -8.82 8.04 1.67
CA ALA A 90 -7.48 8.48 1.25
C ALA A 90 -7.14 7.86 -0.08
N ILE A 91 -6.01 8.28 -0.66
CA ILE A 91 -5.37 7.56 -1.76
C ILE A 91 -4.21 6.78 -1.16
N TYR A 92 -4.10 5.52 -1.54
CA TYR A 92 -3.05 4.62 -1.06
C TYR A 92 -2.06 4.36 -2.18
N TYR A 93 -0.78 4.59 -1.92
CA TYR A 93 0.29 4.41 -2.90
C TYR A 93 1.24 3.33 -2.45
N CYS A 94 1.64 2.45 -3.37
CA CYS A 94 2.80 1.61 -3.14
C CYS A 94 4.03 2.29 -3.76
N HIS A 95 5.18 2.05 -3.16
CA HIS A 95 6.44 2.68 -3.55
C HIS A 95 7.56 1.67 -3.40
N GLN A 96 8.36 1.46 -4.46
CA GLN A 96 9.54 0.64 -4.35
C GLN A 96 10.78 1.54 -4.22
N TYR A 97 11.64 1.23 -3.29
CA TYR A 97 12.80 2.08 -3.02
C TYR A 97 14.13 1.45 -3.42
N LEU A 98 14.11 0.42 -4.28
CA LEU A 98 15.31 -0.04 -4.97
C LEU A 98 15.76 0.99 -6.01
N SER A 99 14.83 1.46 -6.84
CA SER A 99 15.10 2.49 -7.84
C SER A 99 14.17 3.70 -7.71
N SER A 100 13.38 3.74 -6.65
CA SER A 100 12.49 4.84 -6.26
C SER A 100 11.43 5.16 -7.31
N TRP A 101 10.32 4.40 -7.28
CA TRP A 101 9.18 4.61 -8.16
C TRP A 101 7.89 4.40 -7.39
N THR A 102 6.91 5.27 -7.63
CA THR A 102 5.62 5.22 -6.92
C THR A 102 4.53 4.81 -7.89
N GLY A 103 3.63 3.94 -7.46
CA GLY A 103 2.48 3.53 -8.26
C GLY A 103 1.47 4.67 -8.43
N GLY A 104 0.47 4.42 -9.26
CA GLY A 104 -0.55 5.42 -9.59
C GLY A 104 -1.56 5.69 -8.48
N GLY A 105 -1.62 4.83 -7.49
CA GLY A 105 -2.52 5.00 -6.35
C GLY A 105 -3.84 4.27 -6.51
N THR A 106 -4.44 3.96 -5.36
CA THR A 106 -5.81 3.43 -5.26
C THR A 106 -6.60 4.38 -4.38
N LYS A 107 -7.65 4.99 -4.93
CA LYS A 107 -8.49 5.92 -4.18
C LYS A 107 -9.56 5.15 -3.44
N LEU A 108 -9.56 5.23 -2.12
CA LEU A 108 -10.57 4.61 -1.27
C LEU A 108 -11.62 5.65 -0.89
N GLU A 109 -12.87 5.36 -1.24
CA GLU A 109 -14.02 6.19 -0.90
C GLU A 109 -14.95 5.43 0.03
N ILE A 110 -15.55 6.15 0.97
CA ILE A 110 -16.47 5.57 1.95
C ILE A 110 -17.89 6.00 1.55
N LYS A 111 -18.76 5.00 1.39
CA LYS A 111 -20.16 5.24 1.05
C LYS A 111 -20.92 5.78 2.26
#